data_b73ec72a3037214f9db4d7a31d59c299
#
_entry.id   b73ec72a3037214f9db4d7a31d59c299
#
_cell.length_a   1.000
_cell.length_b   1.000
_cell.length_c   1.000
_cell.angle_alpha   90.00
_cell.angle_beta   90.00
_cell.angle_gamma   90.00
#
_symmetry.space_group_name_H-M   'P 1'
#
loop_
_entity.id
_entity.type
_entity.pdbx_description
1 polymer ?
#
loop_
_entity_poly.entity_id
_entity_poly.type
_entity_poly.pdbx_seq_one_letter_code
_entity_poly.pdbx_strand_id
1 'polypeptide(L)'
;MQANERTLMSMGPARAHFLRYYVGVVLLLILTFLLWLFNSLLPALVQTFKVAATGFFAVLILVLLLLAEWKRASTRYVVTDFRIIKKHGILRRNETVVPYRQLERVVLHQGILDRILGIGSLSIDTGDDTVEISAVRDPKKVEKAIMGGMQTLQAPAGSR
;
A
#
# COMPACT_ATOMS: atom_id res chain seq x y z
N MET A 1 -6.72 23.83 -7.38
CA MET A 1 -7.97 23.26 -6.81
C MET A 1 -9.10 24.16 -7.26
N GLN A 2 -10.10 23.62 -7.96
CA GLN A 2 -11.29 24.39 -8.28
C GLN A 2 -12.08 24.60 -6.98
N ALA A 3 -12.61 25.79 -6.77
CA ALA A 3 -13.22 26.23 -5.52
C ALA A 3 -14.43 25.41 -5.01
N ASN A 4 -14.86 24.39 -5.73
CA ASN A 4 -16.04 23.58 -5.42
C ASN A 4 -15.78 22.05 -5.51
N GLU A 5 -14.50 21.61 -5.45
CA GLU A 5 -14.14 20.19 -5.55
C GLU A 5 -14.26 19.52 -4.19
N ARG A 6 -15.16 18.56 -4.06
CA ARG A 6 -15.36 17.78 -2.83
C ARG A 6 -14.47 16.54 -2.84
N THR A 7 -13.68 16.35 -1.78
CA THR A 7 -12.94 15.13 -1.56
C THR A 7 -13.90 14.05 -1.07
N LEU A 8 -14.13 13.01 -1.86
CA LEU A 8 -14.99 11.89 -1.47
C LEU A 8 -14.27 10.95 -0.51
N MET A 9 -13.01 10.62 -0.83
CA MET A 9 -12.22 9.71 -0.02
C MET A 9 -10.74 10.10 -0.07
N SER A 10 -10.05 10.00 1.07
CA SER A 10 -8.61 10.09 1.15
C SER A 10 -8.08 8.82 1.84
N MET A 11 -7.22 8.09 1.15
CA MET A 11 -6.74 6.80 1.63
C MET A 11 -5.26 6.61 1.33
N GLY A 12 -4.61 5.79 2.16
CA GLY A 12 -3.26 5.30 1.92
C GLY A 12 -3.27 3.78 1.75
N PRO A 13 -2.15 3.19 1.32
CA PRO A 13 -2.03 1.75 1.21
C PRO A 13 -2.22 1.08 2.59
N ALA A 14 -2.94 -0.05 2.61
CA ALA A 14 -3.19 -0.82 3.81
C ALA A 14 -1.89 -1.46 4.33
N ARG A 15 -1.76 -1.60 5.67
CA ARG A 15 -0.61 -2.27 6.29
C ARG A 15 -0.42 -3.70 5.79
N ALA A 16 -1.51 -4.37 5.49
CA ALA A 16 -1.49 -5.74 4.99
C ALA A 16 -0.74 -5.91 3.65
N HIS A 17 -0.62 -4.87 2.82
CA HIS A 17 0.23 -4.90 1.62
C HIS A 17 1.72 -5.10 1.96
N PHE A 18 2.13 -4.66 3.13
CA PHE A 18 3.50 -4.80 3.62
C PHE A 18 3.71 -6.07 4.47
N LEU A 19 2.72 -6.99 4.45
CA LEU A 19 2.75 -8.24 5.21
C LEU A 19 4.05 -9.04 5.01
N ARG A 20 4.61 -9.03 3.79
CA ARG A 20 5.89 -9.66 3.46
C ARG A 20 7.05 -9.16 4.33
N TYR A 21 7.06 -7.87 4.69
CA TYR A 21 8.10 -7.30 5.57
C TYR A 21 7.91 -7.78 7.01
N TYR A 22 6.66 -7.83 7.49
CA TYR A 22 6.35 -8.33 8.82
C TYR A 22 6.61 -9.83 8.94
N VAL A 23 6.32 -10.61 7.90
CA VAL A 23 6.68 -12.04 7.83
C VAL A 23 8.20 -12.21 7.90
N GLY A 24 8.96 -11.39 7.17
CA GLY A 24 10.42 -11.38 7.26
C GLY A 24 10.93 -11.09 8.66
N VAL A 25 10.33 -10.14 9.36
CA VAL A 25 10.66 -9.82 10.76
C VAL A 25 10.38 -11.00 11.68
N VAL A 26 9.22 -11.66 11.53
CA VAL A 26 8.85 -12.85 12.34
C VAL A 26 9.82 -14.00 12.09
N LEU A 27 10.20 -14.25 10.83
CA LEU A 27 11.21 -15.28 10.50
C LEU A 27 12.57 -14.99 11.13
N LEU A 28 13.01 -13.73 11.10
CA LEU A 28 14.27 -13.32 11.75
C LEU A 28 14.21 -13.47 13.27
N LEU A 29 13.07 -13.17 13.89
CA LEU A 29 12.87 -13.38 15.33
C LEU A 29 12.91 -14.87 15.68
N ILE A 30 12.26 -15.72 14.89
CA ILE A 30 12.32 -17.19 15.08
C ILE A 30 13.76 -17.69 14.91
N LEU A 31 14.47 -17.23 13.89
CA LEU A 31 15.86 -17.62 13.66
C LEU A 31 16.76 -17.19 14.83
N THR A 32 16.59 -15.97 15.31
CA THR A 32 17.34 -15.47 16.49
C THR A 32 17.01 -16.29 17.73
N PHE A 33 15.75 -16.65 17.94
CA PHE A 33 15.31 -17.49 19.04
C PHE A 33 15.91 -18.91 18.96
N LEU A 34 15.92 -19.52 17.77
CA LEU A 34 16.54 -20.82 17.54
C LEU A 34 18.06 -20.78 17.81
N LEU A 35 18.76 -19.74 17.37
CA LEU A 35 20.17 -19.54 17.69
C LEU A 35 20.42 -19.47 19.21
N TRP A 36 19.47 -18.89 19.94
CA TRP A 36 19.54 -18.80 21.40
C TRP A 36 19.27 -20.16 22.07
N LEU A 37 18.33 -20.94 21.54
CA LEU A 37 17.97 -22.25 22.08
C LEU A 37 19.11 -23.27 21.93
N PHE A 38 19.81 -23.26 20.79
CA PHE A 38 20.98 -24.12 20.54
C PHE A 38 22.21 -23.72 21.34
N ASN A 39 22.13 -22.71 22.18
CA ASN A 39 23.23 -22.13 22.93
C ASN A 39 23.78 -23.01 24.04
N SER A 40 23.00 -23.92 24.59
CA SER A 40 23.41 -24.75 25.76
C SER A 40 24.46 -25.80 25.43
N LEU A 41 24.78 -26.02 24.15
CA LEU A 41 25.60 -27.12 23.65
C LEU A 41 27.01 -26.71 23.14
N LEU A 42 27.38 -25.41 23.13
CA LEU A 42 28.58 -24.94 22.43
C LEU A 42 29.51 -24.05 23.29
N PRO A 43 30.86 -24.15 23.12
CA PRO A 43 31.87 -23.48 23.96
C PRO A 43 31.97 -21.94 23.73
N ALA A 44 32.72 -21.29 24.65
CA ALA A 44 32.81 -19.83 24.82
C ALA A 44 33.10 -18.97 23.57
N LEU A 45 33.86 -19.49 22.59
CA LEU A 45 34.14 -18.80 21.32
C LEU A 45 32.85 -18.47 20.52
N VAL A 46 31.82 -19.29 20.65
CA VAL A 46 30.53 -19.12 19.98
C VAL A 46 29.69 -18.01 20.64
N GLN A 47 29.98 -17.68 21.91
CA GLN A 47 29.29 -16.65 22.67
C GLN A 47 29.48 -15.25 22.05
N THR A 48 30.68 -14.89 21.68
CA THR A 48 31.00 -13.60 21.02
C THR A 48 30.33 -13.51 19.65
N PHE A 49 30.34 -14.62 18.90
CA PHE A 49 29.68 -14.67 17.59
C PHE A 49 28.15 -14.49 17.67
N LYS A 50 27.51 -14.97 18.73
CA LYS A 50 26.06 -14.85 18.96
C LYS A 50 25.66 -13.44 19.29
N VAL A 51 26.40 -12.75 20.14
CA VAL A 51 26.12 -11.34 20.47
C VAL A 51 26.18 -10.50 19.19
N ALA A 52 27.23 -10.71 18.36
CA ALA A 52 27.37 -10.04 17.08
C ALA A 52 26.21 -10.38 16.11
N ALA A 53 25.85 -11.66 15.99
CA ALA A 53 24.75 -12.10 15.14
C ALA A 53 23.39 -11.56 15.62
N THR A 54 23.13 -11.55 16.92
CA THR A 54 21.90 -10.99 17.49
C THR A 54 21.81 -9.48 17.22
N GLY A 55 22.92 -8.75 17.39
CA GLY A 55 22.99 -7.33 17.06
C GLY A 55 22.73 -7.07 15.57
N PHE A 56 23.32 -7.86 14.69
CA PHE A 56 23.10 -7.76 13.25
C PHE A 56 21.63 -7.99 12.87
N PHE A 57 21.00 -9.05 13.41
CA PHE A 57 19.58 -9.31 13.16
C PHE A 57 18.67 -8.23 13.73
N ALA A 58 18.99 -7.68 14.90
CA ALA A 58 18.23 -6.57 15.47
C ALA A 58 18.25 -5.32 14.57
N VAL A 59 19.43 -4.98 14.04
CA VAL A 59 19.57 -3.88 13.07
C VAL A 59 18.78 -4.17 11.79
N LEU A 60 18.85 -5.40 11.27
CA LEU A 60 18.12 -5.80 10.06
C LEU A 60 16.60 -5.70 10.26
N ILE A 61 16.09 -6.15 11.40
CA ILE A 61 14.66 -6.03 11.76
C ILE A 61 14.25 -4.55 11.81
N LEU A 62 15.07 -3.71 12.46
CA LEU A 62 14.78 -2.27 12.54
C LEU A 62 14.73 -1.63 11.14
N VAL A 63 15.69 -1.95 10.27
CA VAL A 63 15.72 -1.46 8.88
C VAL A 63 14.49 -1.91 8.10
N LEU A 64 14.08 -3.18 8.22
CA LEU A 64 12.87 -3.68 7.54
C LEU A 64 11.60 -2.96 8.00
N LEU A 65 11.46 -2.72 9.31
CA LEU A 65 10.31 -1.97 9.85
C LEU A 65 10.31 -0.52 9.36
N LEU A 66 11.46 0.16 9.40
CA LEU A 66 11.59 1.52 8.90
C LEU A 66 11.26 1.62 7.41
N LEU A 67 11.73 0.68 6.61
CA LEU A 67 11.42 0.64 5.17
C LEU A 67 9.93 0.39 4.90
N ALA A 68 9.29 -0.48 5.68
CA ALA A 68 7.86 -0.75 5.56
C ALA A 68 7.03 0.50 5.86
N GLU A 69 7.31 1.20 6.98
CA GLU A 69 6.59 2.42 7.35
C GLU A 69 6.93 3.60 6.41
N TRP A 70 8.17 3.71 5.95
CA TRP A 70 8.57 4.73 4.96
C TRP A 70 7.79 4.57 3.67
N LYS A 71 7.76 3.38 3.08
CA LYS A 71 7.01 3.11 1.84
C LYS A 71 5.51 3.37 2.02
N ARG A 72 4.97 3.01 3.19
CA ARG A 72 3.56 3.25 3.52
C ARG A 72 3.24 4.74 3.61
N ALA A 73 4.06 5.53 4.29
CA ALA A 73 3.87 6.96 4.46
C ALA A 73 4.04 7.75 3.14
N SER A 74 4.76 7.16 2.18
CA SER A 74 5.15 7.79 0.92
C SER A 74 4.02 7.90 -0.11
N THR A 75 2.90 7.19 0.06
CA THR A 75 1.84 7.13 -0.95
C THR A 75 0.49 7.50 -0.34
N ARG A 76 -0.24 8.40 -1.02
CA ARG A 76 -1.63 8.76 -0.68
C ARG A 76 -2.46 8.84 -1.94
N TYR A 77 -3.69 8.35 -1.85
CA TYR A 77 -4.69 8.41 -2.89
C TYR A 77 -5.83 9.32 -2.43
N VAL A 78 -6.24 10.25 -3.27
CA VAL A 78 -7.36 11.14 -3.03
C VAL A 78 -8.34 10.98 -4.19
N VAL A 79 -9.54 10.56 -3.88
CA VAL A 79 -10.65 10.43 -4.83
C VAL A 79 -11.58 11.63 -4.63
N THR A 80 -11.79 12.41 -5.68
CA THR A 80 -12.67 13.58 -5.67
C THR A 80 -13.85 13.35 -6.59
N ASP A 81 -14.78 14.30 -6.68
CA ASP A 81 -15.96 14.23 -7.56
C ASP A 81 -15.60 14.19 -9.05
N PHE A 82 -14.40 14.68 -9.45
CA PHE A 82 -14.04 14.89 -10.87
C PHE A 82 -12.78 14.15 -11.31
N ARG A 83 -11.93 13.72 -10.36
CA ARG A 83 -10.61 13.16 -10.67
C ARG A 83 -10.08 12.29 -9.54
N ILE A 84 -9.12 11.46 -9.88
CA ILE A 84 -8.31 10.69 -8.94
C ILE A 84 -6.93 11.32 -8.87
N ILE A 85 -6.44 11.57 -7.66
CA ILE A 85 -5.14 12.17 -7.42
C ILE A 85 -4.29 11.15 -6.66
N LYS A 86 -3.23 10.67 -7.30
CA LYS A 86 -2.21 9.82 -6.68
C LYS A 86 -1.03 10.70 -6.30
N LYS A 87 -0.79 10.84 -5.00
CA LYS A 87 0.38 11.54 -4.46
C LYS A 87 1.42 10.53 -4.04
N HIS A 88 2.59 10.61 -4.61
CA HIS A 88 3.70 9.70 -4.31
C HIS A 88 4.97 10.50 -3.99
N GLY A 89 5.68 10.07 -2.93
CA GLY A 89 6.95 10.62 -2.49
C GLY A 89 6.85 11.52 -1.26
N ILE A 90 7.88 11.45 -0.39
CA ILE A 90 8.03 12.27 0.81
C ILE A 90 8.91 13.49 0.51
N LEU A 91 10.05 13.26 -0.13
CA LEU A 91 11.03 14.31 -0.48
C LEU A 91 10.69 14.97 -1.81
N ARG A 92 10.34 14.18 -2.82
CA ARG A 92 9.91 14.65 -4.13
C ARG A 92 8.45 14.27 -4.32
N ARG A 93 7.56 15.24 -4.30
CA ARG A 93 6.13 15.01 -4.52
C ARG A 93 5.84 14.90 -6.00
N ASN A 94 5.47 13.71 -6.43
CA ASN A 94 4.90 13.46 -7.74
C ASN A 94 3.39 13.32 -7.56
N GLU A 95 2.62 14.13 -8.27
CA GLU A 95 1.16 14.06 -8.30
C GLU A 95 0.73 13.61 -9.69
N THR A 96 0.08 12.46 -9.76
CA THR A 96 -0.59 11.99 -10.97
C THR A 96 -2.08 12.27 -10.79
N VAL A 97 -2.63 13.06 -11.71
CA VAL A 97 -4.04 13.45 -11.70
C VAL A 97 -4.72 12.80 -12.89
N VAL A 98 -5.74 11.99 -12.63
CA VAL A 98 -6.53 11.31 -13.67
C VAL A 98 -7.95 11.80 -13.61
N PRO A 99 -8.39 12.62 -14.60
CA PRO A 99 -9.77 13.04 -14.72
C PRO A 99 -10.68 11.85 -15.11
N TYR A 100 -11.89 11.78 -14.56
CA TYR A 100 -12.82 10.69 -14.87
C TYR A 100 -13.20 10.59 -16.36
N ARG A 101 -13.07 11.67 -17.13
CA ARG A 101 -13.33 11.67 -18.58
C ARG A 101 -12.33 10.84 -19.39
N GLN A 102 -11.15 10.57 -18.82
CA GLN A 102 -10.09 9.76 -19.43
C GLN A 102 -10.13 8.30 -18.96
N LEU A 103 -11.06 7.94 -18.08
CA LEU A 103 -11.16 6.57 -17.58
C LEU A 103 -11.91 5.70 -18.59
N GLU A 104 -11.25 4.68 -19.08
CA GLU A 104 -11.85 3.69 -19.97
C GLU A 104 -12.30 2.45 -19.19
N ARG A 105 -11.45 1.98 -18.29
CA ARG A 105 -11.70 0.75 -17.53
C ARG A 105 -11.17 0.86 -16.11
N VAL A 106 -11.94 0.31 -15.18
CA VAL A 106 -11.51 0.10 -13.79
C VAL A 106 -11.55 -1.40 -13.51
N VAL A 107 -10.41 -1.98 -13.15
CA VAL A 107 -10.28 -3.41 -12.84
C VAL A 107 -9.87 -3.58 -11.38
N LEU A 108 -10.68 -4.32 -10.64
CA LEU A 108 -10.37 -4.69 -9.25
C LEU A 108 -9.55 -5.99 -9.24
N HIS A 109 -8.34 -5.90 -8.71
CA HIS A 109 -7.47 -7.05 -8.43
C HIS A 109 -7.52 -7.37 -6.93
N GLN A 110 -8.01 -8.56 -6.60
CA GLN A 110 -8.13 -9.00 -5.21
C GLN A 110 -7.79 -10.50 -5.13
N GLY A 111 -6.64 -10.81 -4.54
CA GLY A 111 -6.23 -12.18 -4.24
C GLY A 111 -7.07 -12.78 -3.10
N ILE A 112 -6.91 -14.09 -2.85
CA ILE A 112 -7.63 -14.80 -1.79
C ILE A 112 -7.29 -14.19 -0.42
N LEU A 113 -6.00 -13.96 -0.14
CA LEU A 113 -5.54 -13.33 1.10
C LEU A 113 -6.01 -11.89 1.22
N ASP A 114 -5.98 -11.13 0.11
CA ASP A 114 -6.45 -9.75 0.07
C ASP A 114 -7.95 -9.67 0.39
N ARG A 115 -8.72 -10.64 -0.07
CA ARG A 115 -10.16 -10.74 0.22
C ARG A 115 -10.44 -10.98 1.69
N ILE A 116 -9.68 -11.86 2.33
CA ILE A 116 -9.77 -12.14 3.78
C ILE A 116 -9.40 -10.89 4.58
N LEU A 117 -8.37 -10.16 4.15
CA LEU A 117 -7.87 -8.95 4.80
C LEU A 117 -8.68 -7.69 4.45
N GLY A 118 -9.68 -7.79 3.57
CA GLY A 118 -10.52 -6.66 3.15
C GLY A 118 -9.74 -5.59 2.38
N ILE A 119 -8.69 -5.98 1.65
CA ILE A 119 -7.86 -5.12 0.83
C ILE A 119 -7.95 -5.52 -0.64
N GLY A 120 -7.50 -4.63 -1.53
CA GLY A 120 -7.39 -4.93 -2.96
C GLY A 120 -6.71 -3.79 -3.69
N SER A 121 -6.31 -4.03 -4.93
CA SER A 121 -5.72 -3.04 -5.81
C SER A 121 -6.67 -2.76 -6.97
N LEU A 122 -6.77 -1.49 -7.36
CA LEU A 122 -7.54 -1.09 -8.53
C LEU A 122 -6.57 -0.64 -9.62
N SER A 123 -6.72 -1.20 -10.79
CA SER A 123 -6.04 -0.78 -12.01
C SER A 123 -7.00 0.08 -12.82
N ILE A 124 -6.60 1.29 -13.10
CA ILE A 124 -7.39 2.30 -13.81
C ILE A 124 -6.70 2.55 -15.13
N ASP A 125 -7.38 2.17 -16.20
CA ASP A 125 -6.92 2.32 -17.56
C ASP A 125 -7.49 3.61 -18.16
N THR A 126 -6.62 4.42 -18.76
CA THR A 126 -6.94 5.69 -19.40
C THR A 126 -6.75 5.62 -20.93
N GLY A 127 -6.56 4.42 -21.47
CA GLY A 127 -6.24 4.19 -22.88
C GLY A 127 -4.75 4.38 -23.20
N ASP A 128 -4.14 5.47 -22.76
CA ASP A 128 -2.72 5.76 -22.98
C ASP A 128 -1.84 5.28 -21.82
N ASP A 129 -2.36 5.23 -20.60
CA ASP A 129 -1.61 4.89 -19.38
C ASP A 129 -2.48 4.11 -18.39
N THR A 130 -1.84 3.37 -17.51
CA THR A 130 -2.50 2.61 -16.45
C THR A 130 -2.07 3.12 -15.09
N VAL A 131 -3.00 3.65 -14.31
CA VAL A 131 -2.75 4.11 -12.95
C VAL A 131 -3.19 3.06 -11.93
N GLU A 132 -2.24 2.55 -11.16
CA GLU A 132 -2.50 1.59 -10.11
C GLU A 132 -2.72 2.28 -8.76
N ILE A 133 -3.85 1.95 -8.13
CA ILE A 133 -4.17 2.27 -6.74
C ILE A 133 -3.94 0.99 -5.94
N SER A 134 -2.77 0.86 -5.33
CA SER A 134 -2.35 -0.40 -4.70
C SER A 134 -2.89 -0.54 -3.29
N ALA A 135 -3.42 -1.72 -3.00
CA ALA A 135 -3.75 -2.24 -1.67
C ALA A 135 -4.56 -1.28 -0.79
N VAL A 136 -5.66 -0.80 -1.30
CA VAL A 136 -6.61 0.02 -0.54
C VAL A 136 -7.53 -0.85 0.30
N ARG A 137 -7.96 -0.30 1.42
CA ARG A 137 -8.98 -0.91 2.27
C ARG A 137 -10.36 -0.71 1.64
N ASP A 138 -11.22 -1.72 1.74
CA ASP A 138 -12.57 -1.70 1.16
C ASP A 138 -12.60 -1.34 -0.35
N PRO A 139 -11.86 -2.06 -1.22
CA PRO A 139 -11.67 -1.68 -2.60
C PRO A 139 -12.98 -1.57 -3.40
N LYS A 140 -14.01 -2.33 -3.02
CA LYS A 140 -15.35 -2.25 -3.62
C LYS A 140 -16.05 -0.89 -3.37
N LYS A 141 -15.78 -0.25 -2.21
CA LYS A 141 -16.31 1.09 -1.95
C LYS A 141 -15.62 2.13 -2.82
N VAL A 142 -14.31 1.97 -3.02
CA VAL A 142 -13.51 2.84 -3.89
C VAL A 142 -13.96 2.70 -5.34
N GLU A 143 -14.12 1.47 -5.83
CA GLU A 143 -14.65 1.17 -7.17
C GLU A 143 -16.01 1.83 -7.40
N LYS A 144 -16.94 1.64 -6.45
CA LYS A 144 -18.27 2.26 -6.52
C LYS A 144 -18.22 3.79 -6.54
N ALA A 145 -17.34 4.40 -5.75
CA ALA A 145 -17.17 5.85 -5.72
C ALA A 145 -16.65 6.38 -7.07
N ILE A 146 -15.66 5.69 -7.67
CA ILE A 146 -15.12 6.04 -8.98
C ILE A 146 -16.18 5.86 -10.08
N MET A 147 -16.87 4.72 -10.11
CA MET A 147 -17.94 4.45 -11.09
C MET A 147 -19.09 5.46 -10.96
N GLY A 148 -19.49 5.81 -9.73
CA GLY A 148 -20.51 6.83 -9.49
C GLY A 148 -20.10 8.20 -10.03
N GLY A 149 -18.84 8.61 -9.84
CA GLY A 149 -18.30 9.84 -10.42
C GLY A 149 -18.28 9.83 -11.95
N MET A 150 -17.91 8.70 -12.56
CA MET A 150 -17.95 8.52 -14.02
C MET A 150 -19.37 8.66 -14.57
N GLN A 151 -20.35 8.01 -13.96
CA GLN A 151 -21.77 8.07 -14.39
C GLN A 151 -22.33 9.48 -14.29
N THR A 152 -21.99 10.22 -13.24
CA THR A 152 -22.46 11.60 -13.05
C THR A 152 -21.94 12.54 -14.15
N LEU A 153 -20.74 12.29 -14.66
CA LEU A 153 -20.13 13.10 -15.72
C LEU A 153 -20.55 12.67 -17.14
N GLN A 154 -20.97 11.40 -17.31
CA GLN A 154 -21.44 10.85 -18.59
C GLN A 154 -22.95 11.00 -18.77
N ALA A 155 -23.70 11.32 -17.71
CA ALA A 155 -25.12 11.59 -17.84
C ALA A 155 -25.32 12.81 -18.74
N PRO A 156 -26.13 12.69 -19.82
CA PRO A 156 -26.42 13.81 -20.71
C PRO A 156 -27.09 14.93 -19.91
N ALA A 157 -26.61 16.16 -20.08
CA ALA A 157 -27.17 17.38 -19.45
C ALA A 157 -28.55 17.73 -19.97
N GLY A 158 -29.51 16.79 -19.99
CA GLY A 158 -30.76 16.92 -20.67
C GLY A 158 -31.94 16.12 -20.12
N SER A 159 -32.06 15.99 -18.79
CA SER A 159 -33.31 15.52 -18.18
C SER A 159 -33.61 16.33 -16.91
N ARG A 160 -33.94 17.56 -17.11
CA ARG A 160 -34.72 18.38 -16.18
C ARG A 160 -35.93 18.92 -16.89
#